data_cde8aba3cc82a838b7571bd63a601c48
#
_entry.id   cde8aba3cc82a838b7571bd63a601c48
#
_cell.length_a   1.000
_cell.length_b   1.000
_cell.length_c   1.000
_cell.angle_alpha   90.00
_cell.angle_beta   90.00
_cell.angle_gamma   90.00
#
_symmetry.space_group_name_H-M   'P 1'
#
loop_
_entity.id
_entity.type
_entity.pdbx_description
1 polymer ?
#
loop_
_entity_poly.entity_id
_entity_poly.type
_entity_poly.pdbx_seq_one_letter_code
_entity_poly.pdbx_strand_id
1 'polypeptide(L)'
;MKLSTFKILLLLFLFSHTAKAQEENDRYSKRVQKYSSNWQKIIPRYAKIQFAGSMGMLSIGPGWNYGNNHWETDMLLGLVPRNADRHAMATFTLKQNYIPWNIPIGEHFSFEPLSCGLYFNTLFDRDFWVREPSRYPDGYYGFSTRIRSHVFMGERFTINLPHNRSWHKSITFFYELSTCDLYLISAFGNSYLKPKDYLSLSFGIKLQIL
;
A
#
# COMPACT_ATOMS: atom_id res chain seq x y z
N MET A 1 -58.21 3.35 -45.61
CA MET A 1 -56.92 2.61 -45.50
C MET A 1 -55.71 3.50 -45.17
N LYS A 2 -55.63 4.75 -45.55
CA LYS A 2 -54.41 5.60 -45.35
C LYS A 2 -54.19 6.14 -43.90
N LEU A 3 -55.22 6.18 -43.06
CA LEU A 3 -55.09 6.72 -41.69
C LEU A 3 -54.47 5.71 -40.69
N SER A 4 -54.64 4.41 -40.93
CA SER A 4 -54.11 3.32 -40.10
C SER A 4 -52.60 3.15 -40.27
N THR A 5 -52.11 3.26 -41.50
CA THR A 5 -50.65 3.15 -41.79
C THR A 5 -49.86 4.32 -41.22
N PHE A 6 -50.41 5.51 -41.21
CA PHE A 6 -49.77 6.70 -40.60
C PHE A 6 -49.65 6.57 -39.07
N LYS A 7 -50.65 6.02 -38.39
CA LYS A 7 -50.59 5.77 -36.95
C LYS A 7 -49.54 4.72 -36.58
N ILE A 8 -49.41 3.68 -37.42
CA ILE A 8 -48.37 2.63 -37.21
C ILE A 8 -46.95 3.21 -37.39
N LEU A 9 -46.75 4.05 -38.43
CA LEU A 9 -45.47 4.68 -38.69
C LEU A 9 -45.07 5.64 -37.56
N LEU A 10 -46.03 6.42 -37.03
CA LEU A 10 -45.82 7.33 -35.89
C LEU A 10 -45.47 6.55 -34.63
N LEU A 11 -46.13 5.44 -34.36
CA LEU A 11 -45.82 4.57 -33.22
C LEU A 11 -44.40 3.97 -33.34
N LEU A 12 -44.03 3.46 -34.52
CA LEU A 12 -42.68 2.94 -34.75
C LEU A 12 -41.57 4.01 -34.57
N PHE A 13 -41.87 5.26 -35.00
CA PHE A 13 -40.96 6.38 -34.82
C PHE A 13 -40.79 6.75 -33.34
N LEU A 14 -41.86 6.79 -32.56
CA LEU A 14 -41.84 7.02 -31.12
C LEU A 14 -41.09 5.90 -30.39
N PHE A 15 -41.29 4.62 -30.74
CA PHE A 15 -40.57 3.50 -30.17
C PHE A 15 -39.08 3.55 -30.48
N SER A 16 -38.67 3.97 -31.67
CA SER A 16 -37.26 4.11 -32.00
C SER A 16 -36.54 5.20 -31.21
N HIS A 17 -37.23 6.29 -30.91
CA HIS A 17 -36.68 7.37 -30.07
C HIS A 17 -36.57 6.98 -28.60
N THR A 18 -37.55 6.26 -28.06
CA THR A 18 -37.49 5.76 -26.68
C THR A 18 -36.40 4.72 -26.50
N ALA A 19 -36.20 3.80 -27.45
CA ALA A 19 -35.15 2.83 -27.43
C ALA A 19 -33.74 3.47 -27.44
N LYS A 20 -33.51 4.49 -28.28
CA LYS A 20 -32.23 5.23 -28.30
C LYS A 20 -31.97 5.99 -27.00
N ALA A 21 -32.99 6.65 -26.42
CA ALA A 21 -32.87 7.35 -25.16
C ALA A 21 -32.56 6.40 -24.00
N GLN A 22 -33.13 5.20 -24.02
CA GLN A 22 -32.84 4.16 -23.03
C GLN A 22 -31.37 3.67 -23.14
N GLU A 23 -30.90 3.40 -24.35
CA GLU A 23 -29.51 2.96 -24.60
C GLU A 23 -28.50 4.03 -24.17
N GLU A 24 -28.77 5.30 -24.44
CA GLU A 24 -27.91 6.41 -24.03
C GLU A 24 -27.85 6.57 -22.50
N ASN A 25 -28.98 6.42 -21.83
CA ASN A 25 -29.07 6.46 -20.37
C ASN A 25 -28.31 5.27 -19.73
N ASP A 26 -28.41 4.08 -20.33
CA ASP A 26 -27.67 2.90 -19.88
C ASP A 26 -26.15 3.06 -20.06
N ARG A 27 -25.70 3.66 -21.15
CA ARG A 27 -24.29 3.97 -21.39
C ARG A 27 -23.78 5.02 -20.40
N TYR A 28 -24.58 6.03 -20.10
CA TYR A 28 -24.23 7.04 -19.09
C TYR A 28 -24.13 6.41 -17.70
N SER A 29 -25.12 5.63 -17.30
CA SER A 29 -25.14 4.94 -16.00
C SER A 29 -23.94 4.03 -15.81
N LYS A 30 -23.57 3.23 -16.83
CA LYS A 30 -22.37 2.39 -16.83
C LYS A 30 -21.08 3.19 -16.68
N ARG A 31 -20.99 4.36 -17.35
CA ARG A 31 -19.81 5.25 -17.20
C ARG A 31 -19.71 5.82 -15.80
N VAL A 32 -20.82 6.32 -15.23
CA VAL A 32 -20.86 6.84 -13.87
C VAL A 32 -20.50 5.76 -12.85
N GLN A 33 -21.06 4.56 -13.00
CA GLN A 33 -20.74 3.43 -12.12
C GLN A 33 -19.25 3.03 -12.20
N LYS A 34 -18.70 2.95 -13.40
CA LYS A 34 -17.26 2.67 -13.60
C LYS A 34 -16.39 3.76 -12.98
N TYR A 35 -16.75 5.03 -13.15
CA TYR A 35 -16.07 6.15 -12.55
C TYR A 35 -16.11 6.09 -11.02
N SER A 36 -17.28 5.92 -10.44
CA SER A 36 -17.46 5.77 -8.99
C SER A 36 -16.68 4.59 -8.42
N SER A 37 -16.75 3.42 -9.07
CA SER A 37 -16.01 2.22 -8.63
C SER A 37 -14.49 2.40 -8.68
N ASN A 38 -13.97 3.15 -9.65
CA ASN A 38 -12.54 3.44 -9.73
C ASN A 38 -12.09 4.39 -8.61
N TRP A 39 -12.91 5.40 -8.28
CA TRP A 39 -12.62 6.28 -7.15
C TRP A 39 -12.64 5.54 -5.82
N GLN A 40 -13.59 4.63 -5.61
CA GLN A 40 -13.65 3.80 -4.41
C GLN A 40 -12.41 2.94 -4.18
N LYS A 41 -11.70 2.53 -5.26
CA LYS A 41 -10.45 1.77 -5.16
C LYS A 41 -9.28 2.62 -4.65
N ILE A 42 -9.33 3.93 -4.85
CA ILE A 42 -8.27 4.86 -4.42
C ILE A 42 -8.41 5.25 -2.95
N ILE A 43 -9.62 5.11 -2.37
CA ILE A 43 -9.86 5.42 -0.97
C ILE A 43 -9.07 4.44 -0.09
N PRO A 44 -8.20 4.94 0.81
CA PRO A 44 -7.46 4.09 1.73
C PRO A 44 -8.40 3.29 2.63
N ARG A 45 -8.06 2.04 2.84
CA ARG A 45 -8.89 1.15 3.68
C ARG A 45 -8.42 1.08 5.12
N TYR A 46 -7.17 1.43 5.37
CA TYR A 46 -6.59 1.46 6.70
C TYR A 46 -5.53 2.55 6.83
N ALA A 47 -5.22 2.90 8.07
CA ALA A 47 -4.06 3.69 8.46
C ALA A 47 -3.05 2.78 9.18
N LYS A 48 -1.76 3.05 8.96
CA LYS A 48 -0.65 2.29 9.55
C LYS A 48 0.32 3.23 10.23
N ILE A 49 0.75 2.86 11.42
CA ILE A 49 1.81 3.54 12.18
C ILE A 49 2.88 2.50 12.48
N GLN A 50 4.13 2.82 12.17
CA GLN A 50 5.26 1.91 12.35
C GLN A 50 6.42 2.64 13.02
N PHE A 51 7.04 1.99 13.98
CA PHE A 51 8.22 2.45 14.70
C PHE A 51 9.44 1.65 14.25
N ALA A 52 10.55 2.35 13.98
CA ALA A 52 11.83 1.79 13.53
C ALA A 52 11.78 1.11 12.14
N GLY A 53 12.71 0.21 11.84
CA GLY A 53 12.70 -0.61 10.62
C GLY A 53 13.23 0.08 9.38
N SER A 54 14.26 0.94 9.48
CA SER A 54 14.88 1.63 8.32
C SER A 54 13.97 2.58 7.54
N MET A 55 12.73 2.81 7.99
CA MET A 55 11.77 3.74 7.38
C MET A 55 11.74 5.09 8.11
N GLY A 56 12.50 5.23 9.19
CA GLY A 56 12.51 6.33 10.12
C GLY A 56 12.25 5.86 11.55
N MET A 57 12.34 6.75 12.52
CA MET A 57 11.99 6.43 13.91
C MET A 57 10.48 6.18 14.04
N LEU A 58 9.68 7.01 13.41
CA LEU A 58 8.23 6.88 13.33
C LEU A 58 7.77 7.12 11.90
N SER A 59 6.93 6.23 11.38
CA SER A 59 6.34 6.32 10.05
C SER A 59 4.84 6.14 10.13
N ILE A 60 4.09 6.95 9.38
CA ILE A 60 2.62 6.90 9.34
C ILE A 60 2.14 7.04 7.91
N GLY A 61 1.05 6.39 7.58
CA GLY A 61 0.43 6.58 6.29
C GLY A 61 -0.77 5.69 6.02
N PRO A 62 -1.42 5.90 4.87
CA PRO A 62 -2.53 5.10 4.40
C PRO A 62 -2.09 3.80 3.76
N GLY A 63 -3.04 2.86 3.67
CA GLY A 63 -2.84 1.64 2.93
C GLY A 63 -4.13 1.05 2.35
N TRP A 64 -3.94 0.15 1.41
CA TRP A 64 -4.97 -0.54 0.63
C TRP A 64 -4.78 -2.03 0.71
N ASN A 65 -5.84 -2.76 1.03
CA ASN A 65 -5.87 -4.21 0.97
C ASN A 65 -6.70 -4.67 -0.24
N TYR A 66 -6.27 -5.73 -0.90
CA TYR A 66 -6.89 -6.32 -2.08
C TYR A 66 -6.54 -7.81 -2.21
N GLY A 67 -7.08 -8.48 -3.23
CA GLY A 67 -6.82 -9.91 -3.44
C GLY A 67 -7.27 -10.77 -2.25
N ASN A 68 -8.52 -10.59 -1.77
CA ASN A 68 -9.07 -11.29 -0.59
C ASN A 68 -8.23 -11.08 0.68
N ASN A 69 -7.69 -9.86 0.86
CA ASN A 69 -6.82 -9.45 1.96
C ASN A 69 -5.45 -10.15 2.02
N HIS A 70 -5.04 -10.86 0.96
CA HIS A 70 -3.69 -11.42 0.87
C HIS A 70 -2.64 -10.38 0.51
N TRP A 71 -3.05 -9.28 -0.12
CA TRP A 71 -2.13 -8.23 -0.56
C TRP A 71 -2.46 -6.90 0.09
N GLU A 72 -1.42 -6.18 0.52
CA GLU A 72 -1.53 -4.83 1.05
C GLU A 72 -0.44 -3.94 0.48
N THR A 73 -0.82 -2.71 0.12
CA THR A 73 0.12 -1.66 -0.29
C THR A 73 0.05 -0.52 0.69
N ASP A 74 1.17 -0.15 1.29
CA ASP A 74 1.30 0.99 2.21
C ASP A 74 2.09 2.12 1.57
N MET A 75 1.67 3.36 1.82
CA MET A 75 2.43 4.58 1.53
C MET A 75 2.71 5.27 2.85
N LEU A 76 3.96 5.24 3.32
CA LEU A 76 4.33 5.76 4.63
C LEU A 76 5.25 6.97 4.50
N LEU A 77 4.98 7.99 5.30
CA LEU A 77 5.88 9.11 5.55
C LEU A 77 6.54 8.91 6.90
N GLY A 78 7.85 8.89 6.92
CA GLY A 78 8.63 8.66 8.11
C GLY A 78 9.47 9.89 8.50
N LEU A 79 9.82 9.93 9.77
CA LEU A 79 10.69 10.95 10.35
C LEU A 79 11.90 10.29 11.00
N VAL A 80 13.09 10.70 10.59
CA VAL A 80 14.34 10.42 11.29
C VAL A 80 14.69 11.64 12.12
N PRO A 81 14.69 11.55 13.44
CA PRO A 81 14.95 12.71 14.31
C PRO A 81 16.39 13.19 14.15
N ARG A 82 16.60 14.44 14.49
CA ARG A 82 17.93 15.03 14.54
C ARG A 82 18.80 14.28 15.56
N ASN A 83 20.01 13.98 15.17
CA ASN A 83 21.08 13.52 16.06
C ASN A 83 22.17 14.59 16.13
N ALA A 84 23.17 14.43 17.04
CA ALA A 84 24.23 15.41 17.27
C ALA A 84 24.91 15.90 15.96
N ASP A 85 25.08 14.99 14.99
CA ASP A 85 25.82 15.24 13.75
C ASP A 85 24.94 15.33 12.50
N ARG A 86 23.60 15.18 12.60
CA ARG A 86 22.69 15.13 11.44
C ARG A 86 21.41 15.91 11.66
N HIS A 87 20.92 16.53 10.60
CA HIS A 87 19.62 17.18 10.58
C HIS A 87 18.48 16.15 10.66
N ALA A 88 17.28 16.59 11.07
CA ALA A 88 16.10 15.77 10.94
C ALA A 88 15.79 15.51 9.45
N MET A 89 15.49 14.28 9.09
CA MET A 89 15.24 13.86 7.73
C MET A 89 13.84 13.26 7.61
N ALA A 90 13.18 13.54 6.49
CA ALA A 90 11.94 12.87 6.13
C ALA A 90 12.23 11.68 5.22
N THR A 91 11.41 10.64 5.34
CA THR A 91 11.45 9.47 4.46
C THR A 91 10.10 9.23 3.84
N PHE A 92 10.10 8.65 2.65
CA PHE A 92 8.91 8.12 2.00
C PHE A 92 9.15 6.64 1.72
N THR A 93 8.17 5.82 2.09
CA THR A 93 8.23 4.37 1.89
C THR A 93 7.01 3.92 1.12
N LEU A 94 7.25 3.21 0.03
CA LEU A 94 6.25 2.43 -0.69
C LEU A 94 6.48 0.96 -0.36
N LYS A 95 5.50 0.33 0.29
CA LYS A 95 5.63 -1.02 0.82
C LYS A 95 4.54 -1.93 0.28
N GLN A 96 4.94 -3.12 -0.17
CA GLN A 96 4.07 -4.18 -0.63
C GLN A 96 4.16 -5.34 0.34
N ASN A 97 3.02 -5.74 0.92
CA ASN A 97 2.91 -6.85 1.85
C ASN A 97 2.14 -8.01 1.19
N TYR A 98 2.55 -9.21 1.51
CA TYR A 98 1.85 -10.45 1.20
C TYR A 98 1.57 -11.23 2.48
N ILE A 99 0.31 -11.60 2.68
CA ILE A 99 -0.19 -12.31 3.86
C ILE A 99 -0.82 -13.63 3.37
N PRO A 100 -0.06 -14.75 3.38
CA PRO A 100 -0.56 -16.02 2.86
C PRO A 100 -1.67 -16.64 3.71
N TRP A 101 -1.62 -16.43 5.02
CA TRP A 101 -2.53 -17.08 5.96
C TRP A 101 -3.11 -16.09 6.98
N ASN A 102 -4.39 -16.27 7.26
CA ASN A 102 -5.08 -15.60 8.34
C ASN A 102 -5.84 -16.69 9.13
N ILE A 103 -5.45 -16.90 10.38
CA ILE A 103 -5.98 -17.92 11.26
C ILE A 103 -6.93 -17.25 12.27
N PRO A 104 -8.24 -17.45 12.18
CA PRO A 104 -9.17 -16.90 13.17
C PRO A 104 -9.00 -17.63 14.52
N ILE A 105 -8.94 -16.85 15.59
CA ILE A 105 -8.86 -17.34 16.97
C ILE A 105 -10.11 -16.87 17.72
N GLY A 106 -11.14 -17.72 17.75
CA GLY A 106 -12.45 -17.32 18.27
C GLY A 106 -13.15 -16.27 17.40
N GLU A 107 -14.04 -15.48 18.00
CA GLU A 107 -14.88 -14.52 17.26
C GLU A 107 -14.20 -13.16 17.05
N HIS A 108 -13.26 -12.79 17.92
CA HIS A 108 -12.74 -11.43 17.97
C HIS A 108 -11.26 -11.30 17.59
N PHE A 109 -10.55 -12.41 17.46
CA PHE A 109 -9.11 -12.39 17.22
C PHE A 109 -8.74 -13.14 15.96
N SER A 110 -7.67 -12.70 15.31
CA SER A 110 -7.02 -13.47 14.25
C SER A 110 -5.51 -13.31 14.31
N PHE A 111 -4.81 -14.35 13.87
CA PHE A 111 -3.35 -14.39 13.82
C PHE A 111 -2.89 -14.65 12.40
N GLU A 112 -1.95 -13.86 11.96
CA GLU A 112 -1.30 -13.96 10.67
C GLU A 112 0.17 -14.38 10.92
N PRO A 113 0.49 -15.68 10.85
CA PRO A 113 1.80 -16.22 11.23
C PRO A 113 2.92 -15.82 10.28
N LEU A 114 2.57 -15.32 9.10
CA LEU A 114 3.52 -14.79 8.15
C LEU A 114 2.95 -13.58 7.43
N SER A 115 3.69 -12.50 7.47
CA SER A 115 3.55 -11.34 6.60
C SER A 115 4.92 -11.05 6.02
N CYS A 116 5.06 -11.07 4.71
CA CYS A 116 6.34 -10.82 4.06
C CYS A 116 6.16 -9.90 2.86
N GLY A 117 7.26 -9.37 2.36
CA GLY A 117 7.21 -8.50 1.19
C GLY A 117 8.46 -7.70 0.98
N LEU A 118 8.29 -6.63 0.22
CA LEU A 118 9.37 -5.70 -0.12
C LEU A 118 8.89 -4.26 0.03
N TYR A 119 9.83 -3.37 0.29
CA TYR A 119 9.56 -1.94 0.26
C TYR A 119 10.75 -1.14 -0.30
N PHE A 120 10.38 -0.01 -0.90
CA PHE A 120 11.32 1.01 -1.35
C PHE A 120 11.26 2.18 -0.39
N ASN A 121 12.38 2.52 0.20
CA ASN A 121 12.51 3.67 1.07
C ASN A 121 13.36 4.76 0.40
N THR A 122 12.85 6.00 0.43
CA THR A 122 13.52 7.17 -0.13
C THR A 122 13.77 8.17 0.99
N LEU A 123 15.03 8.60 1.14
CA LEU A 123 15.41 9.65 2.08
C LEU A 123 15.39 11.02 1.39
N PHE A 124 14.73 12.00 2.01
CA PHE A 124 14.72 13.38 1.55
C PHE A 124 15.81 14.20 2.26
N ASP A 125 17.03 14.05 1.78
CA ASP A 125 18.15 14.84 2.23
C ASP A 125 19.06 15.21 1.03
N ARG A 126 19.83 16.30 1.15
CA ARG A 126 20.74 16.80 0.12
C ARG A 126 21.98 15.93 -0.04
N ASP A 127 22.37 15.22 1.01
CA ASP A 127 23.58 14.38 1.02
C ASP A 127 23.38 13.04 0.28
N PHE A 128 22.12 12.68 -0.02
CA PHE A 128 21.78 11.45 -0.74
C PHE A 128 21.42 11.73 -2.19
N TRP A 129 21.92 10.92 -3.10
CA TRP A 129 21.75 11.07 -4.54
C TRP A 129 21.12 9.82 -5.18
N VAL A 130 20.41 10.05 -6.29
CA VAL A 130 19.81 8.99 -7.12
C VAL A 130 20.79 8.52 -8.19
N ARG A 131 21.50 9.47 -8.80
CA ARG A 131 22.57 9.21 -9.78
C ARG A 131 23.91 9.58 -9.17
N GLU A 132 24.91 8.78 -9.47
CA GLU A 132 26.27 9.00 -9.04
C GLU A 132 26.76 10.40 -9.47
N PRO A 133 27.27 11.21 -8.52
CA PRO A 133 27.83 12.51 -8.86
C PRO A 133 29.08 12.38 -9.72
N SER A 134 29.30 13.32 -10.64
CA SER A 134 30.42 13.34 -11.59
C SER A 134 31.83 13.37 -10.96
N ARG A 135 31.92 13.55 -9.63
CA ARG A 135 33.17 13.47 -8.86
C ARG A 135 33.69 12.05 -8.66
N TYR A 136 32.89 11.03 -8.96
CA TYR A 136 33.28 9.61 -8.91
C TYR A 136 33.41 9.05 -10.31
N PRO A 137 34.28 8.05 -10.54
CA PRO A 137 34.33 7.31 -11.79
C PRO A 137 32.99 6.61 -12.06
N ASP A 138 32.56 6.55 -13.31
CA ASP A 138 31.32 5.89 -13.70
C ASP A 138 31.28 4.43 -13.21
N GLY A 139 30.21 4.06 -12.51
CA GLY A 139 30.02 2.70 -11.98
C GLY A 139 30.73 2.39 -10.66
N TYR A 140 31.29 3.41 -9.99
CA TYR A 140 31.94 3.21 -8.68
C TYR A 140 30.95 2.75 -7.60
N TYR A 141 29.74 3.27 -7.63
CA TYR A 141 28.65 2.83 -6.77
C TYR A 141 27.58 2.13 -7.61
N GLY A 142 27.38 0.82 -7.36
CA GLY A 142 26.36 0.03 -8.07
C GLY A 142 24.91 0.35 -7.70
N PHE A 143 24.66 1.14 -6.63
CA PHE A 143 23.34 1.41 -6.08
C PHE A 143 23.15 2.88 -5.72
N SER A 144 21.91 3.39 -5.88
CA SER A 144 21.51 4.70 -5.38
C SER A 144 21.66 4.76 -3.84
N THR A 145 22.15 5.90 -3.34
CA THR A 145 22.20 6.14 -1.89
C THR A 145 20.87 6.65 -1.35
N ARG A 146 20.03 7.24 -2.20
CA ARG A 146 18.76 7.87 -1.85
C ARG A 146 17.60 6.88 -1.79
N ILE A 147 17.55 5.91 -2.70
CA ILE A 147 16.49 4.90 -2.78
C ILE A 147 17.08 3.56 -2.40
N ARG A 148 16.50 2.91 -1.41
CA ARG A 148 16.90 1.59 -0.93
C ARG A 148 15.76 0.60 -1.05
N SER A 149 16.09 -0.59 -1.52
CA SER A 149 15.18 -1.73 -1.56
C SER A 149 15.36 -2.56 -0.30
N HIS A 150 14.26 -2.95 0.30
CA HIS A 150 14.26 -3.77 1.52
C HIS A 150 13.33 -4.95 1.33
N VAL A 151 13.70 -6.08 1.92
CA VAL A 151 12.82 -7.22 2.12
C VAL A 151 12.50 -7.35 3.59
N PHE A 152 11.33 -7.86 3.92
CA PHE A 152 10.91 -8.04 5.31
C PHE A 152 10.04 -9.28 5.47
N MET A 153 9.99 -9.75 6.70
CA MET A 153 9.06 -10.76 7.18
C MET A 153 8.65 -10.46 8.61
N GLY A 154 7.48 -10.89 9.00
CA GLY A 154 6.96 -10.66 10.35
C GLY A 154 5.67 -11.40 10.61
N GLU A 155 5.09 -11.15 11.76
CA GLU A 155 3.83 -11.73 12.21
C GLU A 155 2.89 -10.61 12.65
N ARG A 156 1.59 -10.93 12.64
CA ARG A 156 0.54 -9.97 12.97
C ARG A 156 -0.51 -10.61 13.86
N PHE A 157 -1.04 -9.81 14.77
CA PHE A 157 -2.16 -10.16 15.63
C PHE A 157 -3.25 -9.11 15.48
N THR A 158 -4.44 -9.54 15.11
CA THR A 158 -5.57 -8.66 14.81
C THR A 158 -6.69 -8.84 15.82
N ILE A 159 -7.21 -7.73 16.32
CA ILE A 159 -8.39 -7.64 17.17
C ILE A 159 -9.52 -7.07 16.32
N ASN A 160 -10.56 -7.85 16.09
CA ASN A 160 -11.77 -7.45 15.39
C ASN A 160 -12.71 -6.73 16.35
N LEU A 161 -13.11 -5.52 16.04
CA LEU A 161 -13.96 -4.69 16.87
C LEU A 161 -15.44 -4.87 16.47
N PRO A 162 -16.37 -4.91 17.44
CA PRO A 162 -17.78 -5.02 17.12
C PRO A 162 -18.25 -3.76 16.38
N HIS A 163 -18.94 -3.96 15.28
CA HIS A 163 -19.36 -2.90 14.34
C HIS A 163 -20.24 -1.79 14.97
N ASN A 164 -20.92 -2.09 16.07
CA ASN A 164 -21.84 -1.13 16.72
C ASN A 164 -21.16 -0.10 17.64
N ARG A 165 -19.86 -0.20 17.89
CA ARG A 165 -19.16 0.64 18.89
C ARG A 165 -17.93 1.37 18.37
N SER A 166 -17.45 1.06 17.19
CA SER A 166 -16.17 1.61 16.70
C SER A 166 -16.24 2.06 15.25
N TRP A 167 -15.57 3.16 14.96
CA TRP A 167 -15.31 3.65 13.60
C TRP A 167 -14.32 2.74 12.84
N HIS A 168 -13.57 1.91 13.58
CA HIS A 168 -12.59 0.99 13.03
C HIS A 168 -13.14 -0.43 13.06
N LYS A 169 -12.86 -1.20 11.99
CA LYS A 169 -13.24 -2.62 11.91
C LYS A 169 -12.32 -3.52 12.73
N SER A 170 -11.02 -3.21 12.73
CA SER A 170 -10.03 -3.98 13.48
C SER A 170 -8.79 -3.17 13.79
N ILE A 171 -8.06 -3.64 14.79
CA ILE A 171 -6.73 -3.15 15.16
C ILE A 171 -5.77 -4.32 15.01
N THR A 172 -4.72 -4.16 14.21
CA THR A 172 -3.69 -5.17 14.01
C THR A 172 -2.38 -4.67 14.59
N PHE A 173 -1.80 -5.44 15.50
CA PHE A 173 -0.43 -5.26 15.98
C PHE A 173 0.49 -6.14 15.15
N PHE A 174 1.66 -5.65 14.81
CA PHE A 174 2.63 -6.40 14.03
C PHE A 174 4.05 -6.08 14.45
N TYR A 175 4.93 -7.04 14.22
CA TYR A 175 6.37 -6.81 14.20
C TYR A 175 6.96 -7.35 12.90
N GLU A 176 8.07 -6.78 12.48
CA GLU A 176 8.73 -7.15 11.24
C GLU A 176 10.25 -7.08 11.41
N LEU A 177 10.92 -8.05 10.81
CA LEU A 177 12.36 -8.05 10.60
C LEU A 177 12.61 -7.70 9.15
N SER A 178 13.42 -6.70 8.90
CA SER A 178 13.75 -6.23 7.55
C SER A 178 15.25 -6.10 7.34
N THR A 179 15.68 -6.22 6.09
CA THR A 179 17.04 -5.97 5.66
C THR A 179 17.05 -5.24 4.34
N CYS A 180 18.08 -4.40 4.12
CA CYS A 180 18.22 -3.72 2.83
C CYS A 180 19.11 -4.51 1.86
N ASP A 181 19.00 -4.15 0.59
CA ASP A 181 19.76 -4.70 -0.54
C ASP A 181 21.26 -4.78 -0.27
N LEU A 182 21.85 -3.69 0.21
CA LEU A 182 23.28 -3.61 0.52
C LEU A 182 23.70 -4.59 1.62
N TYR A 183 22.92 -4.64 2.70
CA TYR A 183 23.22 -5.53 3.84
C TYR A 183 23.00 -6.99 3.46
N LEU A 184 22.00 -7.27 2.63
CA LEU A 184 21.75 -8.63 2.16
C LEU A 184 22.94 -9.15 1.34
N ILE A 185 23.44 -8.34 0.38
CA ILE A 185 24.62 -8.69 -0.43
C ILE A 185 25.86 -8.82 0.44
N SER A 186 26.07 -7.90 1.39
CA SER A 186 27.21 -7.93 2.29
C SER A 186 27.20 -9.16 3.22
N ALA A 187 26.03 -9.60 3.65
CA ALA A 187 25.88 -10.78 4.51
C ALA A 187 26.28 -12.07 3.79
N PHE A 188 26.05 -12.17 2.48
CA PHE A 188 26.52 -13.32 1.68
C PHE A 188 28.01 -13.29 1.41
N GLY A 189 28.62 -12.11 1.35
CA GLY A 189 30.06 -11.96 1.07
C GLY A 189 30.96 -11.89 2.30
N ASN A 190 30.42 -11.70 3.50
CA ASN A 190 31.21 -11.44 4.71
C ASN A 190 30.71 -12.29 5.89
N SER A 191 31.47 -13.31 6.23
CA SER A 191 31.17 -14.23 7.34
C SER A 191 31.30 -13.62 8.74
N TYR A 192 31.86 -12.41 8.88
CA TYR A 192 32.00 -11.72 10.16
C TYR A 192 30.71 -10.97 10.59
N LEU A 193 29.76 -10.73 9.66
CA LEU A 193 28.49 -10.06 9.95
C LEU A 193 27.56 -10.97 10.75
N LYS A 194 27.05 -10.46 11.85
CA LYS A 194 26.03 -11.12 12.68
C LYS A 194 24.64 -10.65 12.27
N PRO A 195 23.58 -11.46 12.51
CA PRO A 195 22.20 -11.07 12.19
C PRO A 195 21.79 -9.67 12.68
N LYS A 196 22.25 -9.27 13.86
CA LYS A 196 22.00 -7.94 14.43
C LYS A 196 22.57 -6.77 13.62
N ASP A 197 23.56 -7.02 12.78
CA ASP A 197 24.26 -5.98 12.01
C ASP A 197 23.53 -5.67 10.69
N TYR A 198 22.70 -6.62 10.21
CA TYR A 198 21.98 -6.46 8.94
C TYR A 198 20.47 -6.61 9.04
N LEU A 199 19.91 -7.01 10.20
CA LEU A 199 18.47 -7.08 10.43
C LEU A 199 18.01 -5.89 11.27
N SER A 200 16.94 -5.26 10.82
CA SER A 200 16.24 -4.18 11.53
C SER A 200 14.89 -4.66 12.01
N LEU A 201 14.64 -4.55 13.31
CA LEU A 201 13.36 -4.88 13.91
C LEU A 201 12.46 -3.63 13.92
N SER A 202 11.20 -3.81 13.59
CA SER A 202 10.16 -2.77 13.67
C SER A 202 8.88 -3.30 14.28
N PHE A 203 8.10 -2.39 14.84
CA PHE A 203 6.79 -2.64 15.43
C PHE A 203 5.78 -1.65 14.89
N GLY A 204 4.52 -2.05 14.81
CA GLY A 204 3.51 -1.12 14.36
C GLY A 204 2.09 -1.55 14.67
N ILE A 205 1.19 -0.62 14.33
CA ILE A 205 -0.25 -0.78 14.49
C ILE A 205 -0.91 -0.42 13.16
N LYS A 206 -1.83 -1.27 12.70
CA LYS A 206 -2.71 -1.00 11.57
C LYS A 206 -4.13 -0.85 12.08
N LEU A 207 -4.79 0.23 11.70
CA LEU A 207 -6.18 0.55 12.02
C LEU A 207 -7.03 0.37 10.76
N GLN A 208 -7.83 -0.69 10.68
CA GLN A 208 -8.72 -0.95 9.55
C GLN A 208 -9.97 -0.09 9.68
N ILE A 209 -10.27 0.72 8.64
CA ILE A 209 -11.39 1.66 8.60
C ILE A 209 -12.51 1.10 7.72
N LEU A 210 -12.18 0.59 6.54
CA LEU A 210 -13.14 0.09 5.54
C LEU A 210 -12.98 -1.41 5.28
#